data_a1527a7bbafddb0d9f84277d84ed29c9
#
_entry.id   a1527a7bbafddb0d9f84277d84ed29c9
#
_cell.length_a   1.000
_cell.length_b   1.000
_cell.length_c   1.000
_cell.angle_alpha   90.00
_cell.angle_beta   90.00
_cell.angle_gamma   90.00
#
_symmetry.space_group_name_H-M   'P 1'
#
loop_
_entity.id
_entity.type
_entity.pdbx_description
1 polymer ?
#
loop_
_entity_poly.entity_id
_entity_poly.type
_entity_poly.pdbx_seq_one_letter_code
_entity_poly.pdbx_strand_id
1 'polypeptide(L)'
;MRLICAIILLFIISSCGGGGSSPGNSSNDTNTDENSTQPCSPYQSGIGAGSTFTCLIEHDNIIRQFYIYVGSTYTSNSSILFSLHGYTSRGLWNMNYTGFQSIADQEGFIVIYPQGTLLPSTGQTHWNVGGWTTGSTTDDVGFINEIIEFIDDEYSIDKSRIYSTGMSNGGYMSYKLACDLSSKIAAVVSVTGSMTPETFDSCSPTHATSIAQIHGLQDSVVNNYGSLWSKPIEEVIDFWMSFNNCSETPETIEINGINGGGIHNIYSNCDNQTSVELFLMTNMGHDWPNFDNHDIQASTTVWDFLSKYNINGLID
;
A
#
# COMPACT_ATOMS: atom_id res chain seq x y z
N MET A 1 4.53 -51.42 -24.77
CA MET A 1 4.62 -52.79 -24.22
C MET A 1 5.01 -52.66 -22.74
N ARG A 2 4.18 -53.25 -21.86
CA ARG A 2 4.21 -53.34 -20.38
C ARG A 2 3.73 -52.05 -19.68
N LEU A 3 2.53 -51.93 -19.20
CA LEU A 3 1.53 -52.66 -18.41
C LEU A 3 1.89 -52.83 -16.91
N ILE A 4 0.98 -52.25 -16.07
CA ILE A 4 0.44 -52.79 -14.78
C ILE A 4 1.29 -52.42 -13.57
N CYS A 5 0.76 -51.93 -12.44
CA CYS A 5 -0.42 -52.32 -11.67
C CYS A 5 -0.88 -51.27 -10.69
N ALA A 6 -2.19 -51.15 -10.55
CA ALA A 6 -2.86 -50.51 -9.43
C ALA A 6 -2.83 -51.41 -8.18
N ILE A 7 -2.71 -50.84 -6.99
CA ILE A 7 -3.10 -51.50 -5.75
C ILE A 7 -4.00 -50.59 -4.94
N ILE A 8 -5.27 -50.98 -4.89
CA ILE A 8 -6.30 -50.48 -3.97
C ILE A 8 -6.15 -51.26 -2.66
N LEU A 9 -6.08 -50.57 -1.54
CA LEU A 9 -6.28 -51.20 -0.23
C LEU A 9 -7.43 -50.49 0.50
N LEU A 10 -8.57 -51.15 0.53
CA LEU A 10 -9.67 -50.97 1.48
C LEU A 10 -9.26 -51.49 2.85
N PHE A 11 -9.57 -50.73 3.91
CA PHE A 11 -9.79 -51.32 5.23
C PHE A 11 -11.12 -50.86 5.80
N ILE A 12 -11.89 -51.89 6.17
CA ILE A 12 -13.25 -51.86 6.68
C ILE A 12 -13.22 -51.98 8.21
N ILE A 13 -13.94 -51.08 8.83
CA ILE A 13 -14.77 -51.08 10.05
C ILE A 13 -14.57 -52.23 11.07
N SER A 14 -14.55 -51.90 12.37
CA SER A 14 -15.35 -52.64 13.34
C SER A 14 -15.77 -51.77 14.53
N SER A 15 -17.05 -51.85 14.85
CA SER A 15 -17.83 -51.24 15.93
C SER A 15 -17.89 -52.17 17.14
N CYS A 16 -18.00 -51.61 18.36
CA CYS A 16 -18.77 -52.09 19.53
C CYS A 16 -18.47 -51.10 20.67
N GLY A 17 -19.35 -50.46 21.40
CA GLY A 17 -20.64 -50.87 21.92
C GLY A 17 -20.54 -51.04 23.44
N GLY A 18 -21.16 -50.16 24.26
CA GLY A 18 -21.24 -50.33 25.69
C GLY A 18 -21.75 -49.07 26.40
N GLY A 19 -23.01 -49.08 26.79
CA GLY A 19 -23.78 -48.02 27.37
C GLY A 19 -23.68 -47.89 28.90
N GLY A 20 -24.23 -46.84 29.44
CA GLY A 20 -24.44 -46.57 30.87
C GLY A 20 -25.20 -45.29 31.08
N SER A 21 -26.40 -45.40 31.65
CA SER A 21 -27.48 -44.40 31.75
C SER A 21 -27.30 -43.38 32.88
N SER A 22 -27.58 -42.13 32.61
CA SER A 22 -28.41 -41.04 33.23
C SER A 22 -28.53 -40.92 34.77
N PRO A 23 -29.00 -39.73 35.36
CA PRO A 23 -29.69 -38.60 34.75
C PRO A 23 -29.32 -37.20 35.31
N GLY A 24 -29.64 -36.19 34.56
CA GLY A 24 -30.34 -35.00 35.00
C GLY A 24 -29.53 -33.83 35.53
N ASN A 25 -29.40 -32.76 34.78
CA ASN A 25 -30.11 -31.51 35.14
C ASN A 25 -30.10 -30.53 33.95
N SER A 26 -31.29 -30.03 33.62
CA SER A 26 -31.52 -29.01 32.63
C SER A 26 -31.04 -27.63 33.13
N SER A 27 -30.23 -26.98 32.37
CA SER A 27 -30.26 -25.52 32.25
C SER A 27 -30.11 -25.19 30.77
N ASN A 28 -31.23 -24.73 30.20
CA ASN A 28 -31.23 -24.05 28.91
C ASN A 28 -30.40 -22.77 29.02
N ASP A 29 -29.19 -22.80 28.57
CA ASP A 29 -28.51 -21.63 28.04
C ASP A 29 -28.46 -21.78 26.53
N THR A 30 -29.51 -21.28 25.89
CA THR A 30 -29.45 -20.88 24.49
C THR A 30 -28.60 -19.62 24.40
N ASN A 31 -27.30 -19.78 24.50
CA ASN A 31 -26.37 -18.86 23.88
C ASN A 31 -26.44 -19.12 22.38
N THR A 32 -27.37 -18.47 21.74
CA THR A 32 -27.18 -18.09 20.35
C THR A 32 -26.03 -17.11 20.35
N ASP A 33 -24.80 -17.59 20.22
CA ASP A 33 -23.71 -16.80 19.68
C ASP A 33 -24.19 -16.34 18.31
N GLU A 34 -24.80 -15.18 18.27
CA GLU A 34 -24.85 -14.37 17.06
C GLU A 34 -23.39 -14.21 16.66
N ASN A 35 -23.04 -14.91 15.61
CA ASN A 35 -21.74 -14.91 14.95
C ASN A 35 -21.44 -13.43 14.57
N SER A 36 -20.88 -12.66 15.50
CA SER A 36 -20.34 -11.36 15.19
C SER A 36 -19.14 -11.64 14.29
N THR A 37 -19.36 -11.61 13.00
CA THR A 37 -18.30 -11.64 12.00
C THR A 37 -17.48 -10.38 12.20
N GLN A 38 -16.53 -10.45 13.10
CA GLN A 38 -15.48 -9.43 13.21
C GLN A 38 -14.84 -9.33 11.82
N PRO A 39 -14.80 -8.14 11.20
CA PRO A 39 -14.26 -7.99 9.85
C PRO A 39 -12.78 -8.35 9.77
N CYS A 40 -12.08 -8.36 10.91
CA CYS A 40 -10.65 -8.68 11.01
C CYS A 40 -10.41 -9.91 11.89
N SER A 41 -9.45 -10.74 11.49
CA SER A 41 -8.93 -11.85 12.27
C SER A 41 -7.40 -11.76 12.43
N PRO A 42 -6.83 -12.18 13.58
CA PRO A 42 -5.39 -12.20 13.77
C PRO A 42 -4.68 -13.02 12.67
N TYR A 43 -3.56 -12.49 12.17
CA TYR A 43 -2.71 -13.15 11.19
C TYR A 43 -1.29 -13.27 11.75
N GLN A 44 -0.74 -14.49 11.80
CA GLN A 44 0.63 -14.70 12.27
C GLN A 44 1.62 -14.49 11.12
N SER A 45 2.10 -13.26 10.97
CA SER A 45 3.12 -12.93 9.95
C SER A 45 4.53 -13.40 10.35
N GLY A 46 4.81 -13.51 11.64
CA GLY A 46 6.15 -13.78 12.18
C GLY A 46 7.14 -12.63 11.92
N ILE A 47 6.68 -11.46 11.50
CA ILE A 47 7.52 -10.29 11.16
C ILE A 47 7.12 -9.14 12.07
N GLY A 48 8.12 -8.51 12.71
CA GLY A 48 7.93 -7.39 13.64
C GLY A 48 7.43 -7.80 15.03
N ALA A 49 7.37 -6.84 15.93
CA ALA A 49 6.90 -7.02 17.31
C ALA A 49 5.42 -6.63 17.52
N GLY A 50 4.83 -5.97 16.53
CA GLY A 50 3.44 -5.54 16.52
C GLY A 50 2.45 -6.65 16.17
N SER A 51 1.22 -6.28 15.86
CA SER A 51 0.14 -7.21 15.57
C SER A 51 -0.32 -7.11 14.11
N THR A 52 -0.49 -8.25 13.45
CA THR A 52 -0.99 -8.34 12.08
C THR A 52 -2.39 -8.92 12.05
N PHE A 53 -3.25 -8.36 11.20
CA PHE A 53 -4.61 -8.82 10.99
C PHE A 53 -4.90 -8.95 9.49
N THR A 54 -5.75 -9.92 9.16
CA THR A 54 -6.42 -10.02 7.86
C THR A 54 -7.84 -9.53 8.01
N CYS A 55 -8.25 -8.60 7.16
CA CYS A 55 -9.56 -7.99 7.19
C CYS A 55 -10.31 -8.18 5.87
N LEU A 56 -11.62 -8.30 5.97
CA LEU A 56 -12.53 -8.37 4.83
C LEU A 56 -13.63 -7.34 5.02
N ILE A 57 -13.85 -6.52 4.01
CA ILE A 57 -15.01 -5.59 3.97
C ILE A 57 -15.72 -5.74 2.62
N GLU A 58 -17.00 -5.47 2.60
CA GLU A 58 -17.76 -5.39 1.37
C GLU A 58 -17.67 -3.96 0.81
N HIS A 59 -17.21 -3.83 -0.42
CA HIS A 59 -17.21 -2.57 -1.16
C HIS A 59 -17.76 -2.81 -2.56
N ASP A 60 -18.75 -2.04 -2.96
CA ASP A 60 -19.37 -2.11 -4.29
C ASP A 60 -19.86 -3.53 -4.65
N ASN A 61 -20.50 -4.23 -3.67
CA ASN A 61 -20.97 -5.62 -3.73
C ASN A 61 -19.85 -6.66 -3.98
N ILE A 62 -18.61 -6.33 -3.69
CA ILE A 62 -17.45 -7.22 -3.77
C ILE A 62 -16.80 -7.32 -2.39
N ILE A 63 -16.52 -8.54 -1.94
CA ILE A 63 -15.70 -8.71 -0.73
C ILE A 63 -14.25 -8.39 -1.07
N ARG A 64 -13.71 -7.35 -0.43
CA ARG A 64 -12.35 -6.87 -0.59
C ARG A 64 -11.52 -7.23 0.65
N GLN A 65 -10.28 -7.62 0.41
CA GLN A 65 -9.34 -7.99 1.46
C GLN A 65 -8.26 -6.92 1.67
N PHE A 66 -7.83 -6.76 2.91
CA PHE A 66 -6.63 -5.99 3.24
C PHE A 66 -5.96 -6.58 4.49
N TYR A 67 -4.70 -6.23 4.69
CA TYR A 67 -3.94 -6.61 5.87
C TYR A 67 -3.59 -5.34 6.64
N ILE A 68 -3.58 -5.45 7.97
CA ILE A 68 -3.20 -4.36 8.88
C ILE A 68 -2.01 -4.84 9.67
N TYR A 69 -1.01 -4.00 9.81
CA TYR A 69 0.05 -4.14 10.80
C TYR A 69 -0.03 -2.97 11.77
N VAL A 70 -0.32 -3.26 13.03
CA VAL A 70 -0.33 -2.28 14.11
C VAL A 70 1.03 -2.32 14.78
N GLY A 71 1.80 -1.25 14.68
CA GLY A 71 3.14 -1.16 15.29
C GLY A 71 3.09 -1.38 16.80
N SER A 72 4.13 -1.99 17.36
CA SER A 72 4.17 -2.35 18.80
C SER A 72 4.14 -1.15 19.75
N THR A 73 4.51 0.03 19.25
CA THR A 73 4.47 1.31 20.00
C THR A 73 3.28 2.19 19.64
N TYR A 74 2.32 1.64 18.87
CA TYR A 74 1.09 2.35 18.50
C TYR A 74 0.37 2.94 19.72
N THR A 75 -0.15 4.15 19.54
CA THR A 75 -1.06 4.82 20.47
C THR A 75 -2.25 5.40 19.72
N SER A 76 -3.34 5.69 20.41
CA SER A 76 -4.45 6.43 19.77
C SER A 76 -3.94 7.75 19.18
N ASN A 77 -4.56 8.18 18.08
CA ASN A 77 -4.15 9.36 17.32
C ASN A 77 -2.82 9.19 16.53
N SER A 78 -2.41 7.96 16.24
CA SER A 78 -1.29 7.67 15.35
C SER A 78 -1.68 7.85 13.88
N SER A 79 -0.68 8.07 13.02
CA SER A 79 -0.84 8.11 11.57
C SER A 79 -1.07 6.73 10.98
N ILE A 80 -1.54 6.70 9.72
CA ILE A 80 -1.66 5.47 8.93
C ILE A 80 -0.94 5.60 7.60
N LEU A 81 -0.38 4.49 7.13
CA LEU A 81 0.31 4.36 5.85
C LEU A 81 -0.33 3.27 5.01
N PHE A 82 -0.86 3.62 3.85
CA PHE A 82 -1.21 2.66 2.81
C PHE A 82 0.03 2.28 2.02
N SER A 83 0.38 0.99 1.99
CA SER A 83 1.45 0.43 1.16
C SER A 83 0.84 -0.43 0.06
N LEU A 84 0.83 0.08 -1.17
CA LEU A 84 0.10 -0.46 -2.30
C LEU A 84 1.01 -1.32 -3.18
N HIS A 85 0.56 -2.55 -3.46
CA HIS A 85 1.34 -3.50 -4.26
C HIS A 85 1.40 -3.12 -5.75
N GLY A 86 2.44 -3.61 -6.45
CA GLY A 86 2.55 -3.49 -7.90
C GLY A 86 1.60 -4.41 -8.66
N TYR A 87 1.48 -4.20 -9.98
CA TYR A 87 0.74 -5.08 -10.89
C TYR A 87 1.23 -6.54 -10.75
N THR A 88 0.31 -7.50 -10.75
CA THR A 88 0.53 -8.95 -10.51
C THR A 88 0.90 -9.34 -9.08
N SER A 89 1.23 -8.40 -8.21
CA SER A 89 1.61 -8.65 -6.81
C SER A 89 0.38 -8.74 -5.89
N ARG A 90 0.58 -8.85 -4.59
CA ARG A 90 -0.47 -9.02 -3.58
C ARG A 90 -0.13 -8.24 -2.32
N GLY A 91 -1.16 -7.84 -1.56
CA GLY A 91 -1.00 -7.11 -0.31
C GLY A 91 -0.08 -7.81 0.69
N LEU A 92 -0.25 -9.12 0.89
CA LEU A 92 0.60 -9.91 1.78
C LEU A 92 2.07 -9.99 1.32
N TRP A 93 2.30 -10.11 0.01
CA TRP A 93 3.67 -10.11 -0.52
C TRP A 93 4.31 -8.73 -0.41
N ASN A 94 3.54 -7.67 -0.63
CA ASN A 94 3.98 -6.30 -0.47
C ASN A 94 4.38 -5.99 0.97
N MET A 95 3.66 -6.53 1.95
CA MET A 95 4.00 -6.44 3.38
C MET A 95 5.44 -6.96 3.64
N ASN A 96 5.77 -8.13 3.10
CA ASN A 96 7.10 -8.72 3.26
C ASN A 96 8.17 -7.99 2.43
N TYR A 97 7.78 -7.52 1.24
CA TYR A 97 8.69 -6.91 0.29
C TYR A 97 9.14 -5.51 0.73
N THR A 98 8.22 -4.71 1.24
CA THR A 98 8.52 -3.35 1.68
C THR A 98 9.04 -3.27 3.11
N GLY A 99 8.65 -4.20 4.00
CA GLY A 99 9.22 -4.32 5.34
C GLY A 99 8.96 -3.14 6.28
N PHE A 100 7.85 -2.41 6.12
CA PHE A 100 7.49 -1.28 6.99
C PHE A 100 7.25 -1.65 8.46
N GLN A 101 7.11 -2.93 8.77
CA GLN A 101 6.76 -3.39 10.11
C GLN A 101 7.76 -2.92 11.17
N SER A 102 9.07 -2.99 10.87
CA SER A 102 10.11 -2.56 11.80
C SER A 102 10.10 -1.05 12.04
N ILE A 103 9.74 -0.27 11.03
CA ILE A 103 9.60 1.19 11.15
C ILE A 103 8.34 1.51 11.95
N ALA A 104 7.23 0.81 11.67
CA ALA A 104 5.98 0.97 12.41
C ALA A 104 6.13 0.61 13.90
N ASP A 105 6.95 -0.38 14.23
CA ASP A 105 7.27 -0.73 15.63
C ASP A 105 8.05 0.38 16.35
N GLN A 106 8.87 1.13 15.66
CA GLN A 106 9.67 2.21 16.22
C GLN A 106 8.87 3.51 16.32
N GLU A 107 8.12 3.84 15.30
CA GLU A 107 7.46 5.13 15.12
C GLU A 107 5.97 5.13 15.52
N GLY A 108 5.38 3.96 15.79
CA GLY A 108 4.05 3.83 16.36
C GLY A 108 2.90 4.11 15.41
N PHE A 109 3.01 3.79 14.11
CA PHE A 109 1.94 3.95 13.14
C PHE A 109 1.33 2.62 12.69
N ILE A 110 0.21 2.70 11.98
CA ILE A 110 -0.45 1.54 11.39
C ILE A 110 -0.10 1.47 9.90
N VAL A 111 0.30 0.29 9.42
CA VAL A 111 0.49 0.04 7.98
C VAL A 111 -0.67 -0.79 7.45
N ILE A 112 -1.23 -0.36 6.34
CA ILE A 112 -2.32 -1.04 5.67
C ILE A 112 -1.82 -1.53 4.31
N TYR A 113 -2.06 -2.81 4.02
CA TYR A 113 -1.69 -3.48 2.77
C TYR A 113 -2.94 -3.99 2.07
N PRO A 114 -3.64 -3.14 1.31
CA PRO A 114 -4.85 -3.56 0.62
C PRO A 114 -4.55 -4.52 -0.53
N GLN A 115 -5.56 -5.32 -0.91
CA GLN A 115 -5.50 -6.24 -2.03
C GLN A 115 -6.28 -5.69 -3.22
N GLY A 116 -5.59 -5.45 -4.33
CA GLY A 116 -6.19 -5.09 -5.60
C GLY A 116 -6.98 -6.25 -6.23
N THR A 117 -7.95 -5.93 -7.07
CA THR A 117 -8.78 -6.91 -7.79
C THR A 117 -8.06 -7.50 -9.00
N LEU A 118 -8.69 -8.45 -9.67
CA LEU A 118 -8.18 -9.01 -10.92
C LEU A 118 -8.62 -8.14 -12.11
N LEU A 119 -7.66 -7.71 -12.92
CA LEU A 119 -7.95 -7.01 -14.19
C LEU A 119 -8.64 -7.98 -15.17
N PRO A 120 -9.85 -7.69 -15.66
CA PRO A 120 -10.60 -8.63 -16.49
C PRO A 120 -9.87 -9.08 -17.75
N SER A 121 -9.06 -8.22 -18.36
CA SER A 121 -8.34 -8.50 -19.60
C SER A 121 -7.17 -9.46 -19.44
N THR A 122 -6.58 -9.56 -18.23
CA THR A 122 -5.34 -10.34 -18.02
C THR A 122 -5.44 -11.34 -16.89
N GLY A 123 -6.46 -11.22 -16.01
CA GLY A 123 -6.58 -12.03 -14.79
C GLY A 123 -5.51 -11.74 -13.73
N GLN A 124 -4.80 -10.61 -13.86
CA GLN A 124 -3.75 -10.21 -12.91
C GLN A 124 -4.28 -9.20 -11.90
N THR A 125 -3.75 -9.25 -10.69
CA THR A 125 -4.05 -8.27 -9.64
C THR A 125 -3.57 -6.88 -10.03
N HIS A 126 -4.39 -5.87 -9.76
CA HIS A 126 -4.12 -4.49 -10.18
C HIS A 126 -4.86 -3.48 -9.30
N TRP A 127 -4.48 -2.22 -9.49
CA TRP A 127 -5.22 -1.00 -9.12
C TRP A 127 -5.73 -0.33 -10.38
N ASN A 128 -6.98 0.12 -10.35
CA ASN A 128 -7.61 0.83 -11.46
C ASN A 128 -7.12 2.28 -11.52
N VAL A 129 -6.15 2.53 -12.37
CA VAL A 129 -5.49 3.83 -12.53
C VAL A 129 -5.68 4.43 -13.93
N GLY A 130 -6.53 3.85 -14.78
CA GLY A 130 -6.59 4.17 -16.21
C GLY A 130 -5.45 3.50 -16.98
N GLY A 131 -5.05 4.06 -18.13
CA GLY A 131 -3.96 3.54 -18.93
C GLY A 131 -4.18 2.08 -19.33
N TRP A 132 -3.22 1.22 -19.06
CA TRP A 132 -3.33 -0.23 -19.34
C TRP A 132 -4.39 -0.95 -18.49
N THR A 133 -4.94 -0.30 -17.46
CA THR A 133 -6.00 -0.86 -16.60
C THR A 133 -7.40 -0.42 -17.03
N THR A 134 -7.55 0.27 -18.15
CA THR A 134 -8.81 0.87 -18.65
C THR A 134 -9.99 -0.11 -18.74
N GLY A 135 -9.73 -1.43 -18.82
CA GLY A 135 -10.80 -2.45 -18.77
C GLY A 135 -11.35 -2.76 -17.39
N SER A 136 -10.80 -2.13 -16.35
CA SER A 136 -11.29 -2.26 -14.97
C SER A 136 -12.45 -1.31 -14.71
N THR A 137 -13.44 -1.81 -13.98
CA THR A 137 -14.56 -1.00 -13.47
C THR A 137 -14.53 -0.92 -11.93
N THR A 138 -13.45 -1.41 -11.31
CA THR A 138 -13.32 -1.45 -9.84
C THR A 138 -13.14 -0.05 -9.27
N ASP A 139 -13.89 0.29 -8.25
CA ASP A 139 -13.70 1.50 -7.46
C ASP A 139 -12.68 1.27 -6.34
N ASP A 140 -11.39 1.39 -6.69
CA ASP A 140 -10.30 1.23 -5.72
C ASP A 140 -10.14 2.47 -4.83
N VAL A 141 -10.51 3.66 -5.30
CA VAL A 141 -10.49 4.90 -4.50
C VAL A 141 -11.51 4.82 -3.38
N GLY A 142 -12.75 4.42 -3.69
CA GLY A 142 -13.80 4.20 -2.69
C GLY A 142 -13.43 3.11 -1.70
N PHE A 143 -12.82 2.02 -2.15
CA PHE A 143 -12.33 0.96 -1.27
C PHE A 143 -11.29 1.48 -0.25
N ILE A 144 -10.31 2.25 -0.69
CA ILE A 144 -9.33 2.88 0.21
C ILE A 144 -10.03 3.83 1.19
N ASN A 145 -11.01 4.60 0.71
CA ASN A 145 -11.80 5.48 1.57
C ASN A 145 -12.58 4.72 2.66
N GLU A 146 -13.18 3.59 2.34
CA GLU A 146 -13.86 2.74 3.34
C GLU A 146 -12.89 2.14 4.35
N ILE A 147 -11.69 1.75 3.92
CA ILE A 147 -10.65 1.30 4.85
C ILE A 147 -10.27 2.42 5.83
N ILE A 148 -10.15 3.67 5.38
CA ILE A 148 -9.85 4.80 6.27
C ILE A 148 -10.90 4.93 7.36
N GLU A 149 -12.19 4.91 7.02
CA GLU A 149 -13.28 5.02 7.99
C GLU A 149 -13.29 3.81 8.96
N PHE A 150 -13.11 2.60 8.43
CA PHE A 150 -13.01 1.40 9.25
C PHE A 150 -11.85 1.48 10.27
N ILE A 151 -10.67 1.93 9.82
CA ILE A 151 -9.49 2.04 10.70
C ILE A 151 -9.68 3.14 11.74
N ASP A 152 -10.32 4.25 11.39
CA ASP A 152 -10.62 5.31 12.35
C ASP A 152 -11.57 4.84 13.46
N ASP A 153 -12.60 4.10 13.09
CA ASP A 153 -13.58 3.54 14.04
C ASP A 153 -12.92 2.54 15.02
N GLU A 154 -12.01 1.71 14.51
CA GLU A 154 -11.36 0.64 15.31
C GLU A 154 -10.15 1.13 16.12
N TYR A 155 -9.39 2.11 15.62
CA TYR A 155 -8.09 2.49 16.17
C TYR A 155 -7.98 3.96 16.57
N SER A 156 -8.95 4.82 16.27
CA SER A 156 -8.91 6.26 16.58
C SER A 156 -7.64 6.94 16.05
N ILE A 157 -7.50 7.01 14.74
CA ILE A 157 -6.31 7.52 14.04
C ILE A 157 -6.26 9.05 13.99
N ASP A 158 -5.10 9.60 13.65
CA ASP A 158 -4.97 11.01 13.24
C ASP A 158 -5.34 11.17 11.76
N LYS A 159 -6.58 11.59 11.50
CA LYS A 159 -7.07 11.82 10.13
C LYS A 159 -6.31 12.89 9.35
N SER A 160 -5.51 13.71 10.02
CA SER A 160 -4.66 14.66 9.34
C SER A 160 -3.37 14.05 8.80
N ARG A 161 -3.02 12.82 9.22
CA ARG A 161 -1.79 12.11 8.86
C ARG A 161 -2.07 10.75 8.23
N ILE A 162 -2.71 10.77 7.08
CA ILE A 162 -2.99 9.59 6.24
C ILE A 162 -2.09 9.65 5.01
N TYR A 163 -1.28 8.62 4.82
CA TYR A 163 -0.26 8.57 3.80
C TYR A 163 -0.46 7.42 2.83
N SER A 164 0.07 7.58 1.61
CA SER A 164 0.08 6.50 0.62
C SER A 164 1.46 6.36 -0.02
N THR A 165 1.88 5.12 -0.18
CA THR A 165 3.04 4.74 -0.98
C THR A 165 2.75 3.46 -1.75
N GLY A 166 3.52 3.20 -2.78
CA GLY A 166 3.44 1.94 -3.50
C GLY A 166 4.46 1.84 -4.61
N MET A 167 4.68 0.62 -5.07
CA MET A 167 5.57 0.33 -6.18
C MET A 167 4.79 0.19 -7.48
N SER A 168 5.35 0.70 -8.60
CA SER A 168 4.78 0.47 -9.93
C SER A 168 3.30 0.87 -9.99
N ASN A 169 2.37 -0.02 -10.33
CA ASN A 169 0.92 0.21 -10.29
C ASN A 169 0.43 0.77 -8.94
N GLY A 170 1.03 0.34 -7.81
CA GLY A 170 0.77 0.93 -6.49
C GLY A 170 1.24 2.38 -6.36
N GLY A 171 2.34 2.74 -7.02
CA GLY A 171 2.82 4.14 -7.13
C GLY A 171 1.88 5.02 -7.96
N TYR A 172 1.37 4.49 -9.08
CA TYR A 172 0.31 5.16 -9.86
C TYR A 172 -0.94 5.37 -9.02
N MET A 173 -1.35 4.34 -8.25
CA MET A 173 -2.52 4.46 -7.38
C MET A 173 -2.28 5.47 -6.25
N SER A 174 -1.07 5.61 -5.71
CA SER A 174 -0.75 6.63 -4.72
C SER A 174 -0.93 8.05 -5.29
N TYR A 175 -0.51 8.31 -6.52
CA TYR A 175 -0.81 9.57 -7.20
C TYR A 175 -2.31 9.77 -7.42
N LYS A 176 -3.03 8.72 -7.83
CA LYS A 176 -4.48 8.78 -8.01
C LYS A 176 -5.19 9.13 -6.70
N LEU A 177 -4.74 8.57 -5.58
CA LEU A 177 -5.28 8.92 -4.25
C LEU A 177 -4.98 10.37 -3.87
N ALA A 178 -3.79 10.89 -4.19
CA ALA A 178 -3.48 12.31 -3.98
C ALA A 178 -4.39 13.24 -4.80
N CYS A 179 -4.85 12.80 -5.97
CA CYS A 179 -5.80 13.56 -6.81
C CYS A 179 -7.24 13.40 -6.33
N ASP A 180 -7.73 12.15 -6.25
CA ASP A 180 -9.16 11.85 -6.13
C ASP A 180 -9.63 11.79 -4.67
N LEU A 181 -8.71 11.53 -3.73
CA LEU A 181 -8.95 11.47 -2.29
C LEU A 181 -8.15 12.53 -1.52
N SER A 182 -7.87 13.64 -2.18
CA SER A 182 -7.00 14.71 -1.68
C SER A 182 -7.46 15.29 -0.33
N SER A 183 -8.75 15.31 -0.03
CA SER A 183 -9.26 15.79 1.26
C SER A 183 -8.86 14.93 2.46
N LYS A 184 -8.24 13.77 2.24
CA LYS A 184 -7.82 12.82 3.28
C LYS A 184 -6.33 12.49 3.22
N ILE A 185 -5.73 12.45 2.03
CA ILE A 185 -4.32 12.07 1.85
C ILE A 185 -3.42 13.27 2.09
N ALA A 186 -2.56 13.18 3.10
CA ALA A 186 -1.65 14.25 3.51
C ALA A 186 -0.39 14.33 2.65
N ALA A 187 0.20 13.19 2.32
CA ALA A 187 1.40 13.09 1.49
C ALA A 187 1.50 11.73 0.80
N VAL A 188 2.21 11.67 -0.32
CA VAL A 188 2.45 10.40 -1.04
C VAL A 188 3.89 10.25 -1.48
N VAL A 189 4.34 8.97 -1.56
CA VAL A 189 5.60 8.60 -2.20
C VAL A 189 5.34 7.51 -3.22
N SER A 190 5.67 7.78 -4.47
CA SER A 190 5.61 6.79 -5.55
C SER A 190 6.99 6.19 -5.81
N VAL A 191 7.08 4.85 -5.82
CA VAL A 191 8.32 4.14 -6.15
C VAL A 191 8.14 3.44 -7.49
N THR A 192 8.95 3.80 -8.47
CA THR A 192 8.89 3.29 -9.87
C THR A 192 7.50 3.35 -10.49
N GLY A 193 6.64 4.25 -9.98
CA GLY A 193 5.34 4.58 -10.57
C GLY A 193 5.41 5.87 -11.37
N SER A 194 4.28 6.30 -11.91
CA SER A 194 4.06 7.57 -12.59
C SER A 194 2.58 7.93 -12.51
N MET A 195 2.10 8.86 -13.32
CA MET A 195 0.67 9.09 -13.54
C MET A 195 0.29 8.57 -14.94
N THR A 196 -0.89 7.95 -15.06
CA THR A 196 -1.48 7.71 -16.39
C THR A 196 -1.99 9.02 -16.95
N PRO A 197 -2.11 9.16 -18.28
CA PRO A 197 -2.73 10.34 -18.88
C PRO A 197 -4.10 10.68 -18.27
N GLU A 198 -4.94 9.67 -18.03
CA GLU A 198 -6.27 9.84 -17.45
C GLU A 198 -6.23 10.41 -16.03
N THR A 199 -5.36 9.86 -15.17
CA THR A 199 -5.19 10.40 -13.81
C THR A 199 -4.60 11.81 -13.84
N PHE A 200 -3.62 12.05 -14.69
CA PHE A 200 -2.95 13.35 -14.83
C PHE A 200 -3.92 14.45 -15.29
N ASP A 201 -4.67 14.18 -16.35
CA ASP A 201 -5.57 15.17 -16.97
C ASP A 201 -6.78 15.49 -16.09
N SER A 202 -7.19 14.56 -15.21
CA SER A 202 -8.31 14.75 -14.27
C SER A 202 -7.88 15.20 -12.87
N CYS A 203 -6.59 15.25 -12.58
CA CYS A 203 -6.07 15.53 -11.25
C CYS A 203 -6.38 16.97 -10.81
N SER A 204 -7.16 17.12 -9.74
CA SER A 204 -7.54 18.41 -9.18
C SER A 204 -7.58 18.35 -7.64
N PRO A 205 -6.42 18.31 -6.99
CA PRO A 205 -6.35 18.23 -5.52
C PRO A 205 -6.96 19.46 -4.86
N THR A 206 -7.35 19.32 -3.59
CA THR A 206 -8.00 20.42 -2.84
C THR A 206 -7.03 21.23 -1.98
N HIS A 207 -5.80 20.76 -1.81
CA HIS A 207 -4.75 21.42 -1.04
C HIS A 207 -3.36 21.08 -1.61
N ALA A 208 -2.34 21.90 -1.31
CA ALA A 208 -0.96 21.56 -1.59
C ALA A 208 -0.59 20.25 -0.88
N THR A 209 -0.08 19.30 -1.64
CA THR A 209 0.20 17.93 -1.16
C THR A 209 1.68 17.61 -1.32
N SER A 210 2.34 17.18 -0.24
CA SER A 210 3.75 16.78 -0.32
C SER A 210 3.92 15.47 -1.10
N ILE A 211 4.80 15.51 -2.10
CA ILE A 211 5.01 14.44 -3.08
C ILE A 211 6.48 14.06 -3.11
N ALA A 212 6.79 12.76 -3.07
CA ALA A 212 8.10 12.27 -3.43
C ALA A 212 8.00 11.15 -4.49
N GLN A 213 8.96 11.14 -5.40
CA GLN A 213 9.15 10.10 -6.41
C GLN A 213 10.52 9.46 -6.24
N ILE A 214 10.57 8.15 -6.11
CA ILE A 214 11.81 7.36 -6.18
C ILE A 214 11.82 6.59 -7.48
N HIS A 215 12.79 6.84 -8.37
CA HIS A 215 12.81 6.25 -9.70
C HIS A 215 14.19 5.85 -10.16
N GLY A 216 14.27 4.75 -10.91
CA GLY A 216 15.51 4.27 -11.50
C GLY A 216 15.74 4.83 -12.92
N LEU A 217 16.95 5.32 -13.20
CA LEU A 217 17.30 5.76 -14.55
C LEU A 217 17.32 4.61 -15.56
N GLN A 218 17.42 3.36 -15.08
CA GLN A 218 17.40 2.16 -15.92
C GLN A 218 16.06 1.43 -15.89
N ASP A 219 14.99 2.07 -15.38
CA ASP A 219 13.65 1.47 -15.39
C ASP A 219 13.12 1.34 -16.83
N SER A 220 13.05 0.09 -17.29
CA SER A 220 12.56 -0.28 -18.61
C SER A 220 11.07 -0.63 -18.63
N VAL A 221 10.43 -0.72 -17.48
CA VAL A 221 8.99 -1.03 -17.31
C VAL A 221 8.19 0.25 -17.24
N VAL A 222 8.55 1.15 -16.33
CA VAL A 222 8.02 2.52 -16.25
C VAL A 222 9.14 3.48 -16.63
N ASN A 223 9.23 3.76 -17.91
CA ASN A 223 10.33 4.55 -18.46
C ASN A 223 10.25 6.01 -18.01
N ASN A 224 11.40 6.60 -17.63
CA ASN A 224 11.48 8.01 -17.21
C ASN A 224 10.92 8.99 -18.23
N TYR A 225 11.03 8.66 -19.52
CA TYR A 225 10.54 9.50 -20.63
C TYR A 225 9.07 9.26 -20.96
N GLY A 226 8.38 8.44 -20.15
CA GLY A 226 6.98 8.12 -20.35
C GLY A 226 6.72 7.08 -21.46
N SER A 227 5.44 6.85 -21.71
CA SER A 227 4.94 5.92 -22.72
C SER A 227 3.50 6.31 -23.11
N LEU A 228 2.83 5.46 -23.90
CA LEU A 228 1.40 5.63 -24.20
C LEU A 228 0.53 5.64 -22.92
N TRP A 229 0.97 4.93 -21.88
CA TRP A 229 0.21 4.69 -20.65
C TRP A 229 0.74 5.45 -19.43
N SER A 230 1.81 6.21 -19.59
CA SER A 230 2.59 6.76 -18.50
C SER A 230 3.14 8.12 -18.86
N LYS A 231 2.86 9.14 -18.07
CA LYS A 231 3.50 10.44 -18.21
C LYS A 231 5.00 10.33 -17.92
N PRO A 232 5.85 11.15 -18.58
CA PRO A 232 7.25 11.32 -18.17
C PRO A 232 7.36 11.68 -16.69
N ILE A 233 8.37 11.17 -16.00
CA ILE A 233 8.55 11.45 -14.56
C ILE A 233 8.75 12.95 -14.33
N GLU A 234 9.51 13.62 -15.19
CA GLU A 234 9.71 15.07 -15.14
C GLU A 234 8.37 15.83 -15.25
N GLU A 235 7.48 15.44 -16.18
CA GLU A 235 6.16 16.07 -16.35
C GLU A 235 5.27 15.90 -15.10
N VAL A 236 5.36 14.74 -14.42
CA VAL A 236 4.65 14.51 -13.16
C VAL A 236 5.20 15.41 -12.04
N ILE A 237 6.51 15.54 -11.93
CA ILE A 237 7.15 16.44 -10.96
C ILE A 237 6.78 17.89 -11.23
N ASP A 238 6.85 18.34 -12.47
CA ASP A 238 6.48 19.71 -12.90
C ASP A 238 5.02 20.02 -12.58
N PHE A 239 4.11 19.06 -12.77
CA PHE A 239 2.71 19.21 -12.40
C PHE A 239 2.57 19.51 -10.90
N TRP A 240 3.18 18.69 -10.03
CA TRP A 240 3.07 18.86 -8.59
C TRP A 240 3.80 20.08 -8.08
N MET A 241 4.94 20.44 -8.68
CA MET A 241 5.63 21.69 -8.38
C MET A 241 4.77 22.91 -8.71
N SER A 242 4.17 22.91 -9.91
CA SER A 242 3.27 23.98 -10.34
C SER A 242 2.03 24.07 -9.46
N PHE A 243 1.41 22.92 -9.14
CA PHE A 243 0.21 22.86 -8.31
C PHE A 243 0.49 23.35 -6.88
N ASN A 244 1.61 22.95 -6.29
CA ASN A 244 2.02 23.33 -4.94
C ASN A 244 2.71 24.71 -4.89
N ASN A 245 2.87 25.41 -6.02
CA ASN A 245 3.53 26.71 -6.13
C ASN A 245 4.97 26.69 -5.57
N CYS A 246 5.74 25.65 -5.89
CA CYS A 246 7.12 25.47 -5.43
C CYS A 246 8.11 26.33 -6.21
N SER A 247 9.31 26.56 -5.62
CA SER A 247 10.45 27.12 -6.34
C SER A 247 10.89 26.21 -7.50
N GLU A 248 11.14 26.78 -8.69
CA GLU A 248 11.53 26.02 -9.89
C GLU A 248 12.94 25.38 -9.77
N THR A 249 13.82 25.96 -8.95
CA THR A 249 15.19 25.48 -8.78
C THR A 249 15.29 24.59 -7.55
N PRO A 250 15.63 23.29 -7.71
CA PRO A 250 15.77 22.40 -6.58
C PRO A 250 17.08 22.61 -5.82
N GLU A 251 17.08 22.26 -4.55
CA GLU A 251 18.28 21.83 -3.87
C GLU A 251 18.61 20.41 -4.36
N THR A 252 19.83 20.20 -4.85
CA THR A 252 20.27 18.88 -5.33
C THR A 252 21.32 18.30 -4.40
N ILE A 253 21.03 17.11 -3.86
CA ILE A 253 21.92 16.33 -3.00
C ILE A 253 22.39 15.10 -3.77
N GLU A 254 23.70 14.89 -3.84
CA GLU A 254 24.28 13.68 -4.41
C GLU A 254 24.11 12.51 -3.44
N ILE A 255 23.57 11.40 -3.92
CA ILE A 255 23.52 10.11 -3.23
C ILE A 255 24.75 9.32 -3.66
N ASN A 256 25.74 9.24 -2.78
CA ASN A 256 26.99 8.52 -3.05
C ASN A 256 26.89 7.08 -2.54
N GLY A 257 27.38 6.12 -3.31
CA GLY A 257 27.42 4.73 -2.91
C GLY A 257 28.11 3.81 -3.91
N ILE A 258 28.20 2.54 -3.55
CA ILE A 258 28.92 1.53 -4.35
C ILE A 258 28.06 0.94 -5.48
N ASN A 259 26.75 1.16 -5.41
CA ASN A 259 25.76 0.63 -6.37
C ASN A 259 25.38 1.66 -7.45
N GLY A 260 26.15 2.74 -7.57
CA GLY A 260 25.99 3.76 -8.61
C GLY A 260 25.38 5.06 -8.10
N GLY A 261 24.87 5.09 -6.88
CA GLY A 261 24.30 6.29 -6.26
C GLY A 261 23.11 6.88 -7.04
N GLY A 262 22.99 8.18 -6.96
CA GLY A 262 21.90 8.92 -7.61
C GLY A 262 21.91 10.39 -7.23
N ILE A 263 20.81 11.07 -7.51
CA ILE A 263 20.56 12.44 -7.07
C ILE A 263 19.20 12.52 -6.36
N HIS A 264 19.13 13.40 -5.37
CA HIS A 264 17.91 13.78 -4.68
C HIS A 264 17.67 15.26 -4.92
N ASN A 265 16.67 15.60 -5.72
CA ASN A 265 16.23 16.96 -5.97
C ASN A 265 15.07 17.30 -5.03
N ILE A 266 15.17 18.42 -4.32
CA ILE A 266 14.19 18.92 -3.36
C ILE A 266 13.67 20.27 -3.87
N TYR A 267 12.42 20.31 -4.27
CA TYR A 267 11.72 21.54 -4.63
C TYR A 267 10.96 22.04 -3.41
N SER A 268 11.42 23.13 -2.85
CA SER A 268 10.92 23.74 -1.60
C SER A 268 10.23 25.08 -1.83
N ASN A 269 9.93 25.80 -0.74
CA ASN A 269 9.16 27.04 -0.75
C ASN A 269 7.78 26.92 -1.39
N CYS A 270 7.21 25.73 -1.30
CA CYS A 270 5.86 25.45 -1.76
C CYS A 270 4.81 26.01 -0.78
N ASP A 271 3.56 26.07 -1.21
CA ASP A 271 2.43 26.44 -0.36
C ASP A 271 2.36 25.48 0.86
N ASN A 272 1.99 26.03 2.02
CA ASN A 272 1.91 25.31 3.29
C ASN A 272 3.21 24.60 3.71
N GLN A 273 4.36 25.05 3.22
CA GLN A 273 5.67 24.43 3.45
C GLN A 273 5.72 22.94 3.02
N THR A 274 4.89 22.55 2.07
CA THR A 274 5.00 21.25 1.41
C THR A 274 6.30 21.16 0.61
N SER A 275 6.67 19.98 0.14
CA SER A 275 7.78 19.79 -0.82
C SER A 275 7.39 18.83 -1.94
N VAL A 276 8.10 18.97 -3.07
CA VAL A 276 8.11 17.98 -4.13
C VAL A 276 9.55 17.46 -4.24
N GLU A 277 9.73 16.15 -4.12
CA GLU A 277 11.07 15.55 -4.07
C GLU A 277 11.22 14.47 -5.14
N LEU A 278 12.39 14.42 -5.78
CA LEU A 278 12.70 13.42 -6.81
C LEU A 278 14.05 12.75 -6.52
N PHE A 279 14.00 11.46 -6.24
CA PHE A 279 15.16 10.58 -6.13
C PHE A 279 15.37 9.87 -7.46
N LEU A 280 16.45 10.17 -8.18
CA LEU A 280 16.85 9.51 -9.41
C LEU A 280 18.09 8.63 -9.16
N MET A 281 17.89 7.31 -9.17
CA MET A 281 18.91 6.32 -8.85
C MET A 281 19.58 5.82 -10.13
N THR A 282 20.90 5.98 -10.23
CA THR A 282 21.65 5.80 -11.49
C THR A 282 21.55 4.39 -12.07
N ASN A 283 21.74 3.36 -11.24
CA ASN A 283 21.75 1.96 -11.67
C ASN A 283 20.48 1.19 -11.30
N MET A 284 19.46 1.88 -10.85
CA MET A 284 18.20 1.26 -10.46
C MET A 284 17.32 1.01 -11.68
N GLY A 285 16.80 -0.20 -11.79
CA GLY A 285 15.73 -0.59 -12.71
C GLY A 285 14.34 -0.44 -12.07
N HIS A 286 13.42 -1.37 -12.40
CA HIS A 286 12.07 -1.41 -11.85
C HIS A 286 12.03 -2.16 -10.52
N ASP A 287 12.43 -1.52 -9.44
CA ASP A 287 12.67 -2.17 -8.16
C ASP A 287 12.23 -1.31 -6.96
N TRP A 288 12.10 -1.95 -5.78
CA TRP A 288 11.97 -1.28 -4.49
C TRP A 288 13.36 -1.19 -3.89
N PRO A 289 14.01 -0.02 -3.89
CA PRO A 289 15.43 0.06 -3.56
C PRO A 289 15.72 -0.25 -2.08
N ASN A 290 16.85 -0.90 -1.87
CA ASN A 290 17.45 -1.15 -0.56
C ASN A 290 18.96 -0.89 -0.61
N PHE A 291 19.60 -0.80 0.55
CA PHE A 291 21.03 -0.47 0.63
C PHE A 291 21.95 -1.48 -0.07
N ASP A 292 21.55 -2.75 -0.15
CA ASP A 292 22.37 -3.78 -0.79
C ASP A 292 22.44 -3.59 -2.31
N ASN A 293 21.37 -3.01 -2.90
CA ASN A 293 21.22 -2.91 -4.34
C ASN A 293 21.35 -1.48 -4.89
N HIS A 294 20.93 -0.44 -4.13
CA HIS A 294 20.68 0.89 -4.71
C HIS A 294 21.10 2.08 -3.84
N ASP A 295 21.90 1.87 -2.81
CA ASP A 295 22.46 2.92 -1.93
C ASP A 295 21.44 3.75 -1.13
N ILE A 296 20.14 3.41 -1.20
CA ILE A 296 19.07 3.94 -0.35
C ILE A 296 18.18 2.81 0.15
N GLN A 297 17.47 3.07 1.26
CA GLN A 297 16.46 2.15 1.81
C GLN A 297 15.09 2.77 1.60
N ALA A 298 14.35 2.31 0.57
CA ALA A 298 13.09 2.93 0.18
C ALA A 298 12.10 3.10 1.33
N SER A 299 11.88 2.07 2.14
CA SER A 299 10.89 2.12 3.22
C SER A 299 11.22 3.17 4.27
N THR A 300 12.50 3.32 4.64
CA THR A 300 12.96 4.39 5.54
C THR A 300 12.84 5.75 4.87
N THR A 301 13.32 5.89 3.62
CA THR A 301 13.22 7.13 2.85
C THR A 301 11.75 7.60 2.71
N VAL A 302 10.85 6.65 2.43
CA VAL A 302 9.40 6.89 2.35
C VAL A 302 8.86 7.43 3.67
N TRP A 303 9.17 6.76 4.79
CA TRP A 303 8.69 7.19 6.10
C TRP A 303 9.28 8.52 6.53
N ASP A 304 10.59 8.72 6.36
CA ASP A 304 11.31 9.97 6.67
C ASP A 304 10.76 11.17 5.89
N PHE A 305 10.21 10.93 4.69
CA PHE A 305 9.51 11.95 3.94
C PHE A 305 8.10 12.18 4.47
N LEU A 306 7.27 11.13 4.51
CA LEU A 306 5.82 11.24 4.81
C LEU A 306 5.56 11.78 6.21
N SER A 307 6.32 11.33 7.20
CA SER A 307 6.12 11.67 8.62
C SER A 307 6.31 13.16 8.95
N LYS A 308 6.91 13.93 8.04
CA LYS A 308 7.08 15.39 8.18
C LYS A 308 5.78 16.18 7.95
N TYR A 309 4.76 15.57 7.35
CA TYR A 309 3.60 16.31 6.84
C TYR A 309 2.29 15.83 7.44
N ASN A 310 1.37 16.75 7.52
CA ASN A 310 -0.06 16.48 7.70
C ASN A 310 -0.85 17.13 6.55
N ILE A 311 -2.17 17.02 6.57
CA ILE A 311 -3.04 17.57 5.52
C ILE A 311 -2.93 19.10 5.34
N ASN A 312 -2.37 19.81 6.32
CA ASN A 312 -2.16 21.26 6.28
C ASN A 312 -0.73 21.66 5.88
N GLY A 313 0.15 20.69 5.59
CA GLY A 313 1.54 20.90 5.19
C GLY A 313 2.55 20.38 6.22
N LEU A 314 3.71 21.03 6.33
CA LEU A 314 4.79 20.65 7.25
C LEU A 314 4.30 20.68 8.71
N ILE A 315 4.64 19.66 9.47
CA ILE A 315 4.36 19.57 10.91
C ILE A 315 5.46 20.34 11.65
N ASP A 316 5.06 21.25 12.57
CA ASP A 316 5.95 22.04 13.42
C ASP A 316 6.70 21.18 14.47
#